data_63e6c2ccb2538f7a85e6e403734d24d0
#
_entry.id   63e6c2ccb2538f7a85e6e403734d24d0
#
_cell.length_a   1.000
_cell.length_b   1.000
_cell.length_c   1.000
_cell.angle_alpha   90.00
_cell.angle_beta   90.00
_cell.angle_gamma   90.00
#
_symmetry.space_group_name_H-M   'P 1'
#
loop_
_entity.id
_entity.type
_entity.pdbx_description
1 polymer ?
#
loop_
_entity_poly.entity_id
_entity_poly.type
_entity_poly.pdbx_seq_one_letter_code
_entity_poly.pdbx_strand_id
1 'polypeptide(L)'
;MFIDETAASTKMVRLNGRCPRGVRLIGHAPHGHWKTITFVAGLRNDGMVAPFVFDGPMNGPTFVTYIQQCLAPTLARRDTVIMDNLAAHKVVGVRQAIEAVGACLRYLPQYSPDFNPIEQGFSKVKSKLRKAAERTVKGLRRRIGLISRSFKIQECGNFFRHAGYG
;
A
#
# COMPACT_ATOMS: atom_id res chain seq x y z
N MET A 1 -9.58 10.04 -1.58
CA MET A 1 -8.42 9.29 -1.08
C MET A 1 -8.75 7.80 -1.09
N PHE A 2 -7.83 6.97 -1.56
CA PHE A 2 -7.97 5.51 -1.55
C PHE A 2 -7.07 4.89 -0.50
N ILE A 3 -7.53 3.86 0.18
CA ILE A 3 -6.79 3.13 1.22
C ILE A 3 -6.82 1.66 0.91
N ASP A 4 -5.67 1.02 1.13
CA ASP A 4 -5.52 -0.41 0.96
C ASP A 4 -4.26 -0.91 1.66
N GLU A 5 -4.07 -2.23 1.71
CA GLU A 5 -2.88 -2.87 2.26
C GLU A 5 -2.21 -3.81 1.25
N THR A 6 -0.92 -4.03 1.47
CA THR A 6 -0.15 -4.96 0.66
C THR A 6 0.94 -5.65 1.46
N ALA A 7 1.23 -6.90 1.13
CA ALA A 7 2.30 -7.66 1.76
C ALA A 7 3.67 -7.31 1.16
N ALA A 8 4.68 -7.23 2.02
CA ALA A 8 6.08 -7.17 1.65
C ALA A 8 6.89 -8.20 2.44
N SER A 9 7.93 -8.75 1.85
CA SER A 9 8.69 -9.87 2.42
C SER A 9 10.19 -9.69 2.26
N THR A 10 10.96 -10.20 3.22
CA THR A 10 12.44 -10.20 3.17
C THR A 10 13.02 -11.09 2.07
N LYS A 11 12.20 -11.92 1.41
CA LYS A 11 12.63 -12.75 0.26
C LYS A 11 12.44 -12.05 -1.10
N MET A 12 11.91 -10.82 -1.13
CA MET A 12 11.66 -10.13 -2.40
C MET A 12 12.96 -9.93 -3.17
N VAL A 13 12.96 -10.37 -4.44
CA VAL A 13 14.04 -10.21 -5.41
C VAL A 13 13.49 -9.73 -6.73
N ARG A 14 14.35 -9.24 -7.61
CA ARG A 14 13.97 -8.94 -9.00
C ARG A 14 13.46 -10.21 -9.67
N LEU A 15 12.33 -10.12 -10.35
CA LEU A 15 11.73 -11.25 -11.06
C LEU A 15 12.31 -11.40 -12.47
N ASN A 16 12.77 -10.28 -13.05
CA ASN A 16 13.28 -10.22 -14.41
C ASN A 16 14.61 -9.45 -14.44
N GLY A 17 15.47 -9.80 -15.38
CA GLY A 17 16.72 -9.10 -15.69
C GLY A 17 16.97 -9.11 -17.19
N ARG A 18 18.05 -8.47 -17.62
CA ARG A 18 18.50 -8.43 -19.03
C ARG A 18 19.90 -9.01 -19.10
N CYS A 19 20.16 -9.84 -20.12
CA CYS A 19 21.46 -10.35 -20.46
C CYS A 19 21.63 -10.34 -21.99
N PRO A 20 22.85 -10.51 -22.52
CA PRO A 20 23.07 -10.66 -23.97
C PRO A 20 22.26 -11.83 -24.54
N ARG A 21 21.91 -11.73 -25.82
CA ARG A 21 21.19 -12.81 -26.54
C ARG A 21 22.01 -14.10 -26.49
N GLY A 22 21.37 -15.22 -26.19
CA GLY A 22 22.00 -16.53 -26.10
C GLY A 22 22.67 -16.84 -24.73
N VAL A 23 22.69 -15.88 -23.80
CA VAL A 23 23.25 -16.07 -22.47
C VAL A 23 22.12 -16.30 -21.46
N ARG A 24 22.26 -17.31 -20.59
CA ARG A 24 21.32 -17.57 -19.49
C ARG A 24 21.53 -16.54 -18.37
N LEU A 25 20.48 -15.82 -18.01
CA LEU A 25 20.50 -14.95 -16.84
C LEU A 25 20.42 -15.81 -15.56
N ILE A 26 21.47 -15.78 -14.76
CA ILE A 26 21.50 -16.44 -13.45
C ILE A 26 21.18 -15.41 -12.38
N GLY A 27 20.21 -15.72 -11.50
CA GLY A 27 19.85 -14.91 -10.36
C GLY A 27 19.80 -15.74 -9.09
N HIS A 28 20.16 -15.14 -7.97
CA HIS A 28 20.08 -15.79 -6.66
C HIS A 28 18.84 -15.30 -5.89
N ALA A 29 17.99 -16.24 -5.48
CA ALA A 29 16.89 -15.96 -4.57
C ALA A 29 17.31 -16.38 -3.14
N PRO A 30 16.93 -15.61 -2.10
CA PRO A 30 17.21 -16.02 -0.72
C PRO A 30 16.45 -17.29 -0.41
N HIS A 31 17.15 -18.24 0.20
CA HIS A 31 16.61 -19.49 0.70
C HIS A 31 16.48 -19.43 2.24
N GLY A 32 15.62 -20.27 2.82
CA GLY A 32 15.40 -20.34 4.27
C GLY A 32 14.18 -19.55 4.75
N HIS A 33 14.16 -19.23 6.04
CA HIS A 33 13.04 -18.53 6.66
C HIS A 33 12.97 -17.04 6.27
N TRP A 34 11.82 -16.60 5.83
CA TRP A 34 11.55 -15.18 5.53
C TRP A 34 10.45 -14.64 6.42
N LYS A 35 10.49 -13.34 6.63
CA LYS A 35 9.44 -12.61 7.35
C LYS A 35 8.60 -11.80 6.36
N THR A 36 7.29 -11.84 6.56
CA THR A 36 6.32 -11.04 5.83
C THR A 36 5.75 -9.97 6.75
N ILE A 37 5.62 -8.78 6.25
CA ILE A 37 5.02 -7.62 6.91
C ILE A 37 3.87 -7.11 6.06
N THR A 38 2.89 -6.46 6.66
CA THR A 38 1.81 -5.77 5.95
C THR A 38 2.10 -4.28 5.93
N PHE A 39 2.07 -3.69 4.76
CA PHE A 39 2.16 -2.25 4.53
C PHE A 39 0.79 -1.73 4.17
N VAL A 40 0.29 -0.75 4.93
CA VAL A 40 -0.97 -0.03 4.67
C VAL A 40 -0.68 1.44 4.45
N ALA A 41 -1.41 2.06 3.54
CA ALA A 41 -1.31 3.49 3.27
C ALA A 41 -2.59 4.03 2.61
N GLY A 42 -2.75 5.33 2.62
CA GLY A 42 -3.69 6.04 1.77
C GLY A 42 -2.97 6.65 0.56
N LEU A 43 -3.66 6.76 -0.57
CA LEU A 43 -3.23 7.48 -1.75
C LEU A 43 -4.14 8.67 -2.01
N ARG A 44 -3.55 9.86 -2.05
CA ARG A 44 -4.16 11.11 -2.53
C ARG A 44 -3.57 11.49 -3.89
N ASN A 45 -4.15 12.51 -4.53
CA ASN A 45 -3.61 13.06 -5.78
C ASN A 45 -2.21 13.67 -5.62
N ASP A 46 -1.84 14.06 -4.42
CA ASP A 46 -0.57 14.72 -4.09
C ASP A 46 0.47 13.81 -3.44
N GLY A 47 0.10 12.58 -3.06
CA GLY A 47 1.06 11.64 -2.47
C GLY A 47 0.45 10.50 -1.67
N MET A 48 1.32 9.73 -1.04
CA MET A 48 0.93 8.75 -0.04
C MET A 48 0.77 9.39 1.33
N VAL A 49 -0.30 9.02 2.04
CA VAL A 49 -0.62 9.49 3.39
C VAL A 49 -0.76 8.33 4.36
N ALA A 50 -0.52 8.59 5.64
CA ALA A 50 -0.64 7.62 6.72
C ALA A 50 0.06 6.27 6.45
N PRO A 51 1.30 6.22 5.88
CA PRO A 51 1.98 4.96 5.64
C PRO A 51 2.32 4.28 6.96
N PHE A 52 1.93 3.02 7.12
CA PHE A 52 2.22 2.23 8.31
C PHE A 52 2.60 0.79 7.95
N VAL A 53 3.37 0.13 8.83
CA VAL A 53 3.85 -1.24 8.62
C VAL A 53 3.57 -2.06 9.87
N PHE A 54 2.83 -3.16 9.69
CA PHE A 54 2.55 -4.15 10.72
C PHE A 54 3.42 -5.39 10.55
N ASP A 55 3.73 -6.05 11.65
CA ASP A 55 4.28 -7.41 11.62
C ASP A 55 3.11 -8.41 11.50
N GLY A 56 3.16 -9.23 10.46
CA GLY A 56 2.10 -10.21 10.19
C GLY A 56 0.92 -9.68 9.38
N PRO A 57 -0.18 -10.47 9.29
CA PRO A 57 -1.36 -10.12 8.52
C PRO A 57 -2.22 -9.05 9.21
N MET A 58 -2.93 -8.26 8.41
CA MET A 58 -3.95 -7.33 8.89
C MET A 58 -5.17 -8.10 9.40
N ASN A 59 -5.71 -7.64 10.53
CA ASN A 59 -7.00 -8.09 11.05
C ASN A 59 -7.88 -6.88 11.40
N GLY A 60 -9.16 -7.13 11.66
CA GLY A 60 -10.13 -6.07 11.93
C GLY A 60 -9.73 -5.12 13.06
N PRO A 61 -9.40 -5.59 14.28
CA PRO A 61 -8.97 -4.73 15.38
C PRO A 61 -7.72 -3.90 15.06
N THR A 62 -6.72 -4.50 14.42
CA THR A 62 -5.51 -3.79 13.99
C THR A 62 -5.82 -2.72 12.95
N PHE A 63 -6.75 -3.01 12.04
CA PHE A 63 -7.18 -2.03 11.04
C PHE A 63 -7.93 -0.85 11.68
N VAL A 64 -8.84 -1.10 12.64
CA VAL A 64 -9.51 -0.03 13.41
C VAL A 64 -8.48 0.86 14.11
N THR A 65 -7.49 0.25 14.77
CA THR A 65 -6.42 1.01 15.44
C THR A 65 -5.64 1.87 14.45
N TYR A 66 -5.31 1.34 13.27
CA TYR A 66 -4.65 2.11 12.21
C TYR A 66 -5.51 3.28 11.75
N ILE A 67 -6.81 3.05 11.51
CA ILE A 67 -7.73 4.13 11.11
C ILE A 67 -7.75 5.24 12.18
N GLN A 68 -7.89 4.88 13.45
CA GLN A 68 -7.99 5.86 14.54
C GLN A 68 -6.69 6.63 14.78
N GLN A 69 -5.56 5.95 14.79
CA GLN A 69 -4.28 6.53 15.22
C GLN A 69 -3.45 7.12 14.07
N CYS A 70 -3.56 6.56 12.87
CA CYS A 70 -2.72 6.95 11.76
C CYS A 70 -3.50 7.69 10.66
N LEU A 71 -4.68 7.19 10.28
CA LEU A 71 -5.43 7.76 9.17
C LEU A 71 -6.27 8.96 9.58
N ALA A 72 -7.13 8.83 10.59
CA ALA A 72 -8.08 9.87 11.00
C ALA A 72 -7.40 11.23 11.27
N PRO A 73 -6.20 11.30 11.89
CA PRO A 73 -5.48 12.58 12.05
C PRO A 73 -5.07 13.26 10.74
N THR A 74 -5.07 12.54 9.61
CA THR A 74 -4.70 13.08 8.28
C THR A 74 -5.92 13.50 7.46
N LEU A 75 -7.13 13.22 7.96
CA LEU A 75 -8.38 13.52 7.26
C LEU A 75 -8.84 14.95 7.53
N ALA A 76 -9.35 15.58 6.50
CA ALA A 76 -10.10 16.84 6.59
C ALA A 76 -11.61 16.57 6.53
N ARG A 77 -12.41 17.51 7.04
CA ARG A 77 -13.87 17.50 6.84
C ARG A 77 -14.19 17.44 5.35
N ARG A 78 -15.17 16.62 4.99
CA ARG A 78 -15.61 16.34 3.61
C ARG A 78 -14.63 15.50 2.77
N ASP A 79 -13.52 15.01 3.33
CA ASP A 79 -12.74 14.00 2.64
C ASP A 79 -13.61 12.77 2.34
N THR A 80 -13.42 12.18 1.16
CA THR A 80 -13.99 10.87 0.85
C THR A 80 -12.88 9.83 0.92
N VAL A 81 -13.02 8.89 1.87
CA VAL A 81 -12.16 7.71 2.02
C VAL A 81 -12.80 6.56 1.25
N ILE A 82 -12.05 5.98 0.34
CA ILE A 82 -12.49 4.85 -0.49
C ILE A 82 -11.59 3.66 -0.19
N MET A 83 -12.18 2.51 0.09
CA MET A 83 -11.47 1.25 0.32
C MET A 83 -12.15 0.11 -0.41
N ASP A 84 -11.45 -1.00 -0.53
CA ASP A 84 -12.05 -2.19 -1.09
C ASP A 84 -13.16 -2.77 -0.19
N ASN A 85 -13.82 -3.80 -0.67
CA ASN A 85 -14.99 -4.38 -0.02
C ASN A 85 -14.65 -5.59 0.86
N LEU A 86 -13.44 -5.65 1.45
CA LEU A 86 -13.03 -6.74 2.34
C LEU A 86 -13.77 -6.69 3.69
N ALA A 87 -14.00 -7.87 4.28
CA ALA A 87 -14.66 -7.98 5.57
C ALA A 87 -13.91 -7.26 6.69
N ALA A 88 -12.57 -7.28 6.65
CA ALA A 88 -11.71 -6.58 7.62
C ALA A 88 -11.89 -5.06 7.62
N HIS A 89 -12.29 -4.48 6.48
CA HIS A 89 -12.55 -3.03 6.34
C HIS A 89 -13.95 -2.62 6.81
N LYS A 90 -14.85 -3.59 7.00
CA LYS A 90 -16.24 -3.36 7.42
C LYS A 90 -16.47 -3.55 8.93
N VAL A 91 -15.41 -3.74 9.68
CA VAL A 91 -15.50 -3.91 11.13
C VAL A 91 -16.09 -2.66 11.77
N VAL A 92 -16.93 -2.88 12.78
CA VAL A 92 -17.47 -1.79 13.61
C VAL A 92 -16.31 -0.96 14.17
N GLY A 93 -16.40 0.36 14.05
CA GLY A 93 -15.34 1.30 14.45
C GLY A 93 -14.59 1.93 13.28
N VAL A 94 -14.42 1.27 12.13
CA VAL A 94 -13.78 1.87 10.94
C VAL A 94 -14.60 3.06 10.45
N ARG A 95 -15.88 2.85 10.15
CA ARG A 95 -16.79 3.92 9.71
C ARG A 95 -16.90 5.02 10.74
N GLN A 96 -17.11 4.64 12.00
CA GLN A 96 -17.26 5.59 13.10
C GLN A 96 -16.04 6.52 13.23
N ALA A 97 -14.83 5.98 13.16
CA ALA A 97 -13.61 6.76 13.29
C ALA A 97 -13.42 7.75 12.12
N ILE A 98 -13.81 7.36 10.89
CA ILE A 98 -13.74 8.24 9.71
C ILE A 98 -14.82 9.32 9.75
N GLU A 99 -16.05 8.96 10.10
CA GLU A 99 -17.17 9.90 10.16
C GLU A 99 -17.06 10.87 11.34
N ALA A 100 -16.44 10.47 12.45
CA ALA A 100 -16.19 11.34 13.60
C ALA A 100 -15.34 12.58 13.28
N VAL A 101 -14.47 12.50 12.29
CA VAL A 101 -13.67 13.65 11.81
C VAL A 101 -14.37 14.44 10.68
N GLY A 102 -15.61 14.06 10.34
CA GLY A 102 -16.40 14.72 9.29
C GLY A 102 -16.05 14.28 7.88
N ALA A 103 -15.33 13.18 7.71
CA ALA A 103 -15.06 12.54 6.43
C ALA A 103 -16.15 11.52 6.08
N CYS A 104 -16.20 11.08 4.83
CA CYS A 104 -17.16 10.11 4.31
C CYS A 104 -16.47 8.83 3.88
N LEU A 105 -17.03 7.66 4.25
CA LEU A 105 -16.52 6.35 3.84
C LEU A 105 -17.33 5.77 2.68
N ARG A 106 -16.64 5.31 1.64
CA ARG A 106 -17.19 4.59 0.49
C ARG A 106 -16.43 3.28 0.28
N TYR A 107 -17.12 2.28 -0.27
CA TYR A 107 -16.51 1.01 -0.65
C TYR A 107 -16.54 0.84 -2.16
N LEU A 108 -15.48 0.29 -2.72
CA LEU A 108 -15.45 -0.15 -4.12
C LEU A 108 -16.38 -1.35 -4.32
N PRO A 109 -16.87 -1.57 -5.54
CA PRO A 109 -17.52 -2.83 -5.88
C PRO A 109 -16.60 -4.02 -5.56
N GLN A 110 -17.20 -5.19 -5.32
CA GLN A 110 -16.41 -6.41 -5.11
C GLN A 110 -15.61 -6.73 -6.38
N TYR A 111 -14.40 -7.26 -6.20
CA TYR A 111 -13.53 -7.71 -7.28
C TYR A 111 -13.20 -6.63 -8.34
N SER A 112 -13.06 -5.38 -7.92
CA SER A 112 -12.81 -4.24 -8.83
C SER A 112 -11.47 -3.55 -8.56
N PRO A 113 -10.32 -4.25 -8.62
CA PRO A 113 -9.01 -3.66 -8.36
C PRO A 113 -8.64 -2.56 -9.38
N ASP A 114 -9.19 -2.62 -10.61
CA ASP A 114 -8.94 -1.64 -11.66
C ASP A 114 -9.43 -0.23 -11.29
N PHE A 115 -10.44 -0.13 -10.41
CA PHE A 115 -10.91 1.12 -9.86
C PHE A 115 -10.14 1.59 -8.62
N ASN A 116 -9.09 0.87 -8.23
CA ASN A 116 -8.30 1.21 -7.06
C ASN A 116 -6.91 1.76 -7.44
N PRO A 117 -6.72 3.10 -7.55
CA PRO A 117 -5.46 3.69 -8.00
C PRO A 117 -4.26 3.38 -7.09
N ILE A 118 -4.49 3.03 -5.81
CA ILE A 118 -3.42 2.71 -4.88
C ILE A 118 -2.71 1.40 -5.26
N GLU A 119 -3.35 0.50 -6.00
CA GLU A 119 -2.74 -0.74 -6.47
C GLU A 119 -1.53 -0.48 -7.38
N GLN A 120 -1.60 0.56 -8.22
CA GLN A 120 -0.45 1.01 -9.01
C GLN A 120 0.65 1.59 -8.12
N GLY A 121 0.27 2.34 -7.09
CA GLY A 121 1.20 2.80 -6.06
C GLY A 121 1.91 1.64 -5.38
N PHE A 122 1.20 0.59 -4.99
CA PHE A 122 1.78 -0.61 -4.40
C PHE A 122 2.64 -1.41 -5.38
N SER A 123 2.28 -1.46 -6.65
CA SER A 123 3.11 -2.05 -7.71
C SER A 123 4.47 -1.35 -7.79
N LYS A 124 4.49 -0.01 -7.76
CA LYS A 124 5.73 0.79 -7.67
C LYS A 124 6.52 0.48 -6.41
N VAL A 125 5.87 0.44 -5.23
CA VAL A 125 6.52 0.08 -3.95
C VAL A 125 7.17 -1.29 -4.06
N LYS A 126 6.42 -2.32 -4.48
CA LYS A 126 6.91 -3.69 -4.65
C LYS A 126 8.09 -3.75 -5.64
N SER A 127 8.03 -3.02 -6.75
CA SER A 127 9.14 -2.95 -7.72
C SER A 127 10.42 -2.39 -7.09
N LYS A 128 10.31 -1.28 -6.35
CA LYS A 128 11.45 -0.68 -5.65
C LYS A 128 11.98 -1.57 -4.52
N LEU A 129 11.11 -2.26 -3.77
CA LEU A 129 11.53 -3.22 -2.73
C LEU A 129 12.27 -4.42 -3.32
N ARG A 130 11.81 -4.97 -4.46
CA ARG A 130 12.52 -6.04 -5.18
C ARG A 130 13.90 -5.59 -5.65
N LYS A 131 14.04 -4.35 -6.11
CA LYS A 131 15.35 -3.77 -6.48
C LYS A 131 16.28 -3.61 -5.29
N ALA A 132 15.73 -3.18 -4.13
CA ALA A 132 16.50 -2.95 -2.91
C ALA A 132 16.95 -4.25 -2.24
N ALA A 133 16.20 -5.34 -2.45
CA ALA A 133 16.50 -6.69 -1.93
C ALA A 133 16.80 -6.71 -0.41
N GLU A 134 16.04 -5.96 0.38
CA GLU A 134 16.20 -5.87 1.83
C GLU A 134 15.95 -7.23 2.49
N ARG A 135 16.86 -7.66 3.37
CA ARG A 135 16.83 -8.98 4.01
C ARG A 135 16.38 -8.94 5.48
N THR A 136 16.08 -7.76 6.00
CA THR A 136 15.62 -7.56 7.38
C THR A 136 14.30 -6.79 7.41
N VAL A 137 13.48 -7.05 8.42
CA VAL A 137 12.24 -6.27 8.64
C VAL A 137 12.56 -4.79 8.85
N LYS A 138 13.61 -4.47 9.62
CA LYS A 138 14.07 -3.10 9.82
C LYS A 138 14.45 -2.41 8.50
N GLY A 139 15.15 -3.12 7.62
CA GLY A 139 15.50 -2.63 6.28
C GLY A 139 14.25 -2.38 5.43
N LEU A 140 13.29 -3.33 5.40
CA LEU A 140 12.02 -3.16 4.70
C LEU A 140 11.24 -1.94 5.20
N ARG A 141 11.06 -1.78 6.51
CA ARG A 141 10.36 -0.63 7.09
C ARG A 141 11.01 0.69 6.68
N ARG A 142 12.34 0.81 6.82
CA ARG A 142 13.08 2.00 6.39
C ARG A 142 12.88 2.27 4.89
N ARG A 143 12.99 1.23 4.07
CA ARG A 143 12.84 1.35 2.61
C ARG A 143 11.44 1.77 2.21
N ILE A 144 10.40 1.19 2.80
CA ILE A 144 9.00 1.58 2.58
C ILE A 144 8.81 3.07 2.91
N GLY A 145 9.30 3.54 4.07
CA GLY A 145 9.20 4.95 4.44
C GLY A 145 9.87 5.90 3.44
N LEU A 146 11.05 5.53 2.90
CA LEU A 146 11.72 6.32 1.86
C LEU A 146 10.94 6.31 0.54
N ILE A 147 10.38 5.16 0.15
CA ILE A 147 9.60 5.03 -1.08
C ILE A 147 8.30 5.83 -0.97
N SER A 148 7.58 5.75 0.15
CA SER A 148 6.33 6.47 0.37
C SER A 148 6.49 7.99 0.21
N ARG A 149 7.62 8.55 0.64
CA ARG A 149 7.95 9.97 0.46
C ARG A 149 8.38 10.34 -0.96
N SER A 150 8.63 9.36 -1.82
CA SER A 150 9.10 9.58 -3.21
C SER A 150 7.97 9.64 -4.25
N PHE A 151 6.73 9.62 -3.82
CA PHE A 151 5.59 9.79 -4.70
C PHE A 151 5.44 11.25 -5.10
N LYS A 152 5.29 11.50 -6.41
CA LYS A 152 5.14 12.86 -6.96
C LYS A 152 3.68 13.10 -7.32
N ILE A 153 3.22 14.35 -7.23
CA ILE A 153 1.87 14.79 -7.58
C ILE A 153 1.46 14.31 -8.99
N GLN A 154 2.31 14.55 -9.98
CA GLN A 154 2.05 14.12 -11.37
C GLN A 154 1.84 12.61 -11.49
N GLU A 155 2.62 11.83 -10.77
CA GLU A 155 2.53 10.36 -10.79
C GLU A 155 1.25 9.88 -10.12
N CYS A 156 0.91 10.44 -8.96
CA CYS A 156 -0.34 10.12 -8.27
C CYS A 156 -1.54 10.47 -9.16
N GLY A 157 -1.57 11.66 -9.77
CA GLY A 157 -2.59 12.03 -10.73
C GLY A 157 -2.72 11.07 -11.92
N ASN A 158 -1.60 10.50 -12.39
CA ASN A 158 -1.63 9.48 -13.44
C ASN A 158 -2.31 8.17 -12.95
N PHE A 159 -2.07 7.76 -11.71
CA PHE A 159 -2.74 6.58 -11.14
C PHE A 159 -4.25 6.78 -11.04
N PHE A 160 -4.68 7.96 -10.61
CA PHE A 160 -6.11 8.30 -10.56
C PHE A 160 -6.74 8.29 -11.95
N ARG A 161 -6.13 8.93 -12.95
CA ARG A 161 -6.64 8.92 -14.34
C ARG A 161 -6.74 7.51 -14.92
N HIS A 162 -5.73 6.67 -14.66
CA HIS A 162 -5.74 5.30 -15.14
C HIS A 162 -6.87 4.46 -14.52
N ALA A 163 -7.22 4.74 -13.28
CA ALA A 163 -8.33 4.10 -12.59
C ALA A 163 -9.71 4.76 -12.88
N GLY A 164 -9.77 5.72 -13.81
CA GLY A 164 -11.02 6.38 -14.24
C GLY A 164 -11.46 7.58 -13.42
N TYR A 165 -10.58 8.13 -12.58
CA TYR A 165 -10.83 9.34 -11.77
C TYR A 165 -10.05 10.53 -12.34
N GLY A 166 -10.45 11.03 -13.47
CA GLY A 166 -9.83 12.16 -14.17
C GLY A 166 -10.77 13.31 -14.42
#